data_3d80c638355f3622922a58d724716939
#
_entry.id   3d80c638355f3622922a58d724716939
#
_cell.length_a   1.000
_cell.length_b   1.000
_cell.length_c   1.000
_cell.angle_alpha   90.00
_cell.angle_beta   90.00
_cell.angle_gamma   90.00
#
_symmetry.space_group_name_H-M   'P 1'
#
loop_
_entity.id
_entity.type
_entity.pdbx_description
1 polymer ?
#
loop_
_entity_poly.entity_id
_entity_poly.type
_entity_poly.pdbx_seq_one_letter_code
_entity_poly.pdbx_strand_id
1 'polypeptide(L)'
;KIYKTLLDIPEERLYITPNGVNTEAFRFTELPIFGHHSIYLAKVDYRKRQHLFQSIKTLYFAGNIADDKFDIETNYLGEWSKEYLYENLTEYGNLVLLSDGEAHPLVIMEAFAAGLGVVISEFATANLDVSKEFITVIPENKIHDIKFVEEQIIKNRDFSINNRHAIIDYSRQFDWVNVIQKHYLPAIQKVIS
;
A
#
# COMPACT_ATOMS: atom_id res chain seq x y z
N LYS A 1 -10.73 -11.44 14.85
CA LYS A 1 -10.78 -11.57 16.33
C LYS A 1 -11.91 -10.73 16.93
N ILE A 2 -12.07 -9.44 16.56
CA ILE A 2 -13.06 -8.53 17.18
C ILE A 2 -14.50 -9.08 17.08
N TYR A 3 -14.94 -9.48 15.90
CA TYR A 3 -16.31 -10.00 15.68
C TYR A 3 -16.58 -11.28 16.49
N LYS A 4 -15.58 -12.16 16.61
CA LYS A 4 -15.68 -13.37 17.43
C LYS A 4 -15.80 -13.02 18.92
N THR A 5 -15.01 -12.06 19.40
CA THR A 5 -14.92 -11.75 20.85
C THR A 5 -16.01 -10.80 21.33
N LEU A 6 -16.38 -9.80 20.50
CA LEU A 6 -17.35 -8.77 20.92
C LEU A 6 -18.80 -9.12 20.55
N LEU A 7 -19.01 -9.90 19.47
CA LEU A 7 -20.35 -10.20 18.95
C LEU A 7 -20.75 -11.67 19.13
N ASP A 8 -19.88 -12.47 19.74
CA ASP A 8 -20.06 -13.92 19.97
C ASP A 8 -20.50 -14.69 18.71
N ILE A 9 -19.95 -14.28 17.54
CA ILE A 9 -20.24 -14.92 16.27
C ILE A 9 -19.38 -16.19 16.15
N PRO A 10 -19.97 -17.39 15.95
CA PRO A 10 -19.23 -18.62 15.74
C PRO A 10 -18.27 -18.52 14.56
N GLU A 11 -17.09 -19.13 14.68
CA GLU A 11 -16.01 -19.00 13.68
C GLU A 11 -16.42 -19.55 12.30
N GLU A 12 -17.21 -20.60 12.28
CA GLU A 12 -17.76 -21.21 11.06
C GLU A 12 -18.72 -20.29 10.28
N ARG A 13 -19.20 -19.22 10.91
CA ARG A 13 -20.04 -18.17 10.30
C ARG A 13 -19.26 -16.92 9.89
N LEU A 14 -17.94 -16.91 10.11
CA LEU A 14 -17.06 -15.81 9.77
C LEU A 14 -16.27 -16.14 8.49
N TYR A 15 -16.42 -15.32 7.48
CA TYR A 15 -15.68 -15.44 6.22
C TYR A 15 -14.79 -14.22 6.04
N ILE A 16 -13.50 -14.47 5.78
CA ILE A 16 -12.55 -13.42 5.44
C ILE A 16 -12.58 -13.25 3.93
N THR A 17 -13.06 -12.09 3.48
CA THR A 17 -13.09 -11.71 2.07
C THR A 17 -12.13 -10.53 1.88
N PRO A 18 -10.96 -10.73 1.24
CA PRO A 18 -10.02 -9.66 0.99
C PRO A 18 -10.57 -8.65 -0.03
N ASN A 19 -10.05 -7.44 0.00
CA ASN A 19 -10.29 -6.47 -1.06
C ASN A 19 -9.54 -6.88 -2.33
N GLY A 20 -10.06 -6.47 -3.48
CA GLY A 20 -9.39 -6.57 -4.77
C GLY A 20 -9.03 -5.20 -5.34
N VAL A 21 -8.30 -5.20 -6.42
CA VAL A 21 -7.95 -4.03 -7.23
C VAL A 21 -8.22 -4.33 -8.70
N ASN A 22 -8.54 -3.31 -9.49
CA ASN A 22 -8.57 -3.46 -10.95
C ASN A 22 -7.14 -3.31 -11.47
N THR A 23 -6.43 -4.42 -11.65
CA THR A 23 -5.03 -4.42 -12.06
C THR A 23 -4.81 -3.89 -13.47
N GLU A 24 -5.82 -4.01 -14.35
CA GLU A 24 -5.75 -3.55 -15.74
C GLU A 24 -5.96 -2.04 -15.89
N ALA A 25 -6.45 -1.37 -14.85
CA ALA A 25 -6.67 0.07 -14.90
C ALA A 25 -5.36 0.87 -14.83
N PHE A 26 -4.27 0.28 -14.32
CA PHE A 26 -3.01 0.98 -14.11
C PHE A 26 -2.17 1.00 -15.38
N ARG A 27 -1.74 2.21 -15.77
CA ARG A 27 -0.67 2.36 -16.74
C ARG A 27 0.61 1.74 -16.20
N PHE A 28 1.42 1.18 -17.07
CA PHE A 28 2.74 0.67 -16.74
C PHE A 28 3.83 1.35 -17.55
N THR A 29 4.96 1.66 -16.90
CA THR A 29 6.20 2.08 -17.56
C THR A 29 7.41 1.34 -16.96
N GLU A 30 8.33 0.92 -17.80
CA GLU A 30 9.62 0.34 -17.37
C GLU A 30 10.59 1.41 -16.88
N LEU A 31 10.49 2.61 -17.44
CA LEU A 31 11.39 3.74 -17.18
C LEU A 31 10.61 4.90 -16.57
N PRO A 32 10.34 4.87 -15.25
CA PRO A 32 9.58 5.90 -14.58
C PRO A 32 10.36 7.22 -14.53
N ILE A 33 9.67 8.34 -14.81
CA ILE A 33 10.25 9.69 -14.80
C ILE A 33 10.75 10.05 -13.39
N PHE A 34 9.97 9.67 -12.37
CA PHE A 34 10.28 9.89 -10.97
C PHE A 34 10.80 8.63 -10.26
N GLY A 35 11.55 7.77 -10.97
CA GLY A 35 12.06 6.51 -10.44
C GLY A 35 12.96 6.67 -9.20
N HIS A 36 13.58 7.83 -9.02
CA HIS A 36 14.38 8.18 -7.84
C HIS A 36 13.56 8.78 -6.69
N HIS A 37 12.23 8.84 -6.83
CA HIS A 37 11.32 9.34 -5.81
C HIS A 37 10.37 8.25 -5.34
N SER A 38 9.96 8.38 -4.09
CA SER A 38 8.94 7.53 -3.46
C SER A 38 7.66 8.33 -3.28
N ILE A 39 6.52 7.65 -3.26
CA ILE A 39 5.22 8.28 -3.05
C ILE A 39 4.54 7.74 -1.79
N TYR A 40 4.03 8.62 -0.94
CA TYR A 40 3.15 8.30 0.18
C TYR A 40 1.73 8.74 -0.19
N LEU A 41 0.94 7.83 -0.70
CA LEU A 41 -0.40 8.11 -1.22
C LEU A 41 -1.45 7.62 -0.22
N ALA A 42 -1.99 8.54 0.54
CA ALA A 42 -3.06 8.29 1.52
C ALA A 42 -3.67 9.61 1.98
N LYS A 43 -4.87 9.58 2.57
CA LYS A 43 -5.34 10.71 3.36
C LYS A 43 -4.26 11.12 4.36
N VAL A 44 -3.91 12.39 4.39
CA VAL A 44 -2.93 12.93 5.34
C VAL A 44 -3.61 13.09 6.68
N ASP A 45 -3.38 12.16 7.59
CA ASP A 45 -3.91 12.21 8.95
C ASP A 45 -2.89 11.67 9.97
N TYR A 46 -3.11 11.97 11.25
CA TYR A 46 -2.14 11.64 12.32
C TYR A 46 -1.81 10.13 12.39
N ARG A 47 -2.75 9.24 12.05
CA ARG A 47 -2.53 7.78 12.05
C ARG A 47 -1.65 7.34 10.89
N LYS A 48 -1.65 8.09 9.81
CA LYS A 48 -0.78 7.84 8.65
C LYS A 48 0.62 8.39 8.85
N ARG A 49 0.86 9.23 9.86
CA ARG A 49 2.18 9.69 10.32
C ARG A 49 3.02 10.41 9.25
N GLN A 50 2.40 10.93 8.16
CA GLN A 50 3.14 11.57 7.07
C GLN A 50 4.01 12.73 7.57
N HIS A 51 3.53 13.52 8.53
CA HIS A 51 4.27 14.64 9.12
C HIS A 51 5.64 14.24 9.70
N LEU A 52 5.84 12.98 10.13
CA LEU A 52 7.12 12.51 10.66
C LEU A 52 8.20 12.37 9.58
N PHE A 53 7.79 12.17 8.31
CA PHE A 53 8.70 11.79 7.24
C PHE A 53 8.95 12.89 6.20
N GLN A 54 8.45 14.11 6.43
CA GLN A 54 8.57 15.23 5.48
C GLN A 54 10.01 15.71 5.29
N SER A 55 10.91 15.40 6.21
CA SER A 55 12.35 15.68 6.05
C SER A 55 13.03 14.80 4.99
N ILE A 56 12.41 13.70 4.56
CA ILE A 56 12.93 12.83 3.50
C ILE A 56 12.66 13.48 2.15
N LYS A 57 13.66 14.11 1.56
CA LYS A 57 13.52 14.94 0.34
C LYS A 57 13.04 14.19 -0.90
N THR A 58 13.27 12.88 -0.95
CA THR A 58 12.86 12.03 -2.09
C THR A 58 11.51 11.35 -1.88
N LEU A 59 10.82 11.64 -0.76
CA LEU A 59 9.47 11.15 -0.46
C LEU A 59 8.45 12.25 -0.70
N TYR A 60 7.50 12.00 -1.59
CA TYR A 60 6.41 12.89 -1.92
C TYR A 60 5.11 12.39 -1.31
N PHE A 61 4.19 13.32 -1.04
CA PHE A 61 2.93 13.03 -0.36
C PHE A 61 1.76 13.46 -1.24
N ALA A 62 0.74 12.61 -1.34
CA ALA A 62 -0.50 12.95 -2.03
C ALA A 62 -1.70 12.43 -1.24
N GLY A 63 -2.75 13.25 -1.17
CA GLY A 63 -4.02 12.92 -0.54
C GLY A 63 -4.66 14.09 0.19
N ASN A 64 -5.92 13.93 0.56
CA ASN A 64 -6.68 14.93 1.30
C ASN A 64 -6.09 15.18 2.69
N ILE A 65 -5.96 16.45 3.10
CA ILE A 65 -5.30 16.85 4.35
C ILE A 65 -6.32 16.93 5.49
N ALA A 66 -5.95 16.28 6.61
CA ALA A 66 -6.66 16.34 7.88
C ALA A 66 -5.71 16.34 9.10
N ASP A 67 -4.40 16.47 8.88
CA ASP A 67 -3.39 16.60 9.93
C ASP A 67 -2.82 18.02 9.91
N ASP A 68 -3.01 18.78 10.98
CA ASP A 68 -2.55 20.16 11.15
C ASP A 68 -1.03 20.29 11.34
N LYS A 69 -0.34 19.18 11.64
CA LYS A 69 1.12 19.12 11.75
C LYS A 69 1.82 18.92 10.41
N PHE A 70 1.05 18.62 9.36
CA PHE A 70 1.60 18.40 8.04
C PHE A 70 1.86 19.72 7.31
N ASP A 71 3.11 19.93 6.89
CA ASP A 71 3.52 21.11 6.14
C ASP A 71 3.22 20.93 4.64
N ILE A 72 2.26 21.69 4.12
CA ILE A 72 1.85 21.63 2.71
C ILE A 72 2.87 22.23 1.74
N GLU A 73 3.83 22.99 2.23
CA GLU A 73 4.89 23.59 1.39
C GLU A 73 6.03 22.60 1.11
N THR A 74 6.03 21.43 1.79
CA THR A 74 7.10 20.46 1.69
C THR A 74 6.66 19.15 1.04
N ASN A 75 7.08 18.91 -0.22
CA ASN A 75 6.91 17.63 -0.93
C ASN A 75 5.45 17.17 -1.10
N TYR A 76 4.48 18.08 -1.03
CA TYR A 76 3.06 17.78 -1.19
C TYR A 76 2.58 18.02 -2.61
N LEU A 77 1.89 17.03 -3.18
CA LEU A 77 1.43 17.00 -4.58
C LEU A 77 -0.07 17.26 -4.74
N GLY A 78 -0.76 17.56 -3.63
CA GLY A 78 -2.22 17.71 -3.66
C GLY A 78 -2.96 16.40 -3.56
N GLU A 79 -4.28 16.48 -3.72
CA GLU A 79 -5.16 15.32 -3.76
C GLU A 79 -5.22 14.75 -5.19
N TRP A 80 -5.07 13.44 -5.32
CA TRP A 80 -5.14 12.75 -6.60
C TRP A 80 -6.54 12.19 -6.85
N SER A 81 -7.08 12.43 -8.05
CA SER A 81 -8.25 11.69 -8.52
C SER A 81 -7.86 10.24 -8.83
N LYS A 82 -8.88 9.38 -8.94
CA LYS A 82 -8.66 7.97 -9.26
C LYS A 82 -8.02 7.79 -10.65
N GLU A 83 -8.44 8.59 -11.60
CA GLU A 83 -7.91 8.60 -12.96
C GLU A 83 -6.45 9.05 -12.98
N TYR A 84 -6.13 10.11 -12.23
CA TYR A 84 -4.75 10.58 -12.10
C TYR A 84 -3.83 9.52 -11.46
N LEU A 85 -4.34 8.82 -10.45
CA LEU A 85 -3.63 7.72 -9.79
C LEU A 85 -3.31 6.60 -10.79
N TYR A 86 -4.28 6.17 -11.59
CA TYR A 86 -4.08 5.10 -12.57
C TYR A 86 -3.01 5.42 -13.61
N GLU A 87 -2.93 6.67 -14.03
CA GLU A 87 -1.97 7.12 -15.05
C GLU A 87 -0.57 7.39 -14.47
N ASN A 88 -0.48 7.88 -13.23
CA ASN A 88 0.75 8.47 -12.73
C ASN A 88 1.47 7.68 -11.63
N LEU A 89 0.80 6.74 -10.95
CA LEU A 89 1.44 5.99 -9.86
C LEU A 89 2.67 5.23 -10.34
N THR A 90 2.62 4.66 -11.53
CA THR A 90 3.74 3.93 -12.17
C THR A 90 5.00 4.77 -12.38
N GLU A 91 4.91 6.11 -12.34
CA GLU A 91 6.06 7.01 -12.56
C GLU A 91 7.00 7.11 -11.34
N TYR A 92 6.63 6.55 -10.19
CA TYR A 92 7.45 6.53 -8.98
C TYR A 92 8.22 5.23 -8.80
N GLY A 93 9.26 5.27 -7.96
CA GLY A 93 10.10 4.11 -7.73
C GLY A 93 9.49 3.09 -6.77
N ASN A 94 8.82 3.54 -5.70
CA ASN A 94 8.10 2.70 -4.74
C ASN A 94 7.04 3.51 -3.98
N LEU A 95 6.18 2.78 -3.25
CA LEU A 95 5.16 3.39 -2.38
C LEU A 95 5.54 3.21 -0.91
N VAL A 96 5.22 4.21 -0.09
CA VAL A 96 5.41 4.20 1.36
C VAL A 96 4.06 4.28 2.07
N LEU A 97 3.84 3.44 3.10
CA LEU A 97 2.66 3.47 3.97
C LEU A 97 3.03 3.06 5.40
N LEU A 98 3.39 4.04 6.24
CA LEU A 98 3.89 3.83 7.60
C LEU A 98 2.84 4.14 8.68
N SER A 99 1.60 3.76 8.41
CA SER A 99 0.44 4.02 9.27
C SER A 99 0.47 3.23 10.58
N ASP A 100 -0.24 3.78 11.56
CA ASP A 100 -0.49 3.18 12.88
C ASP A 100 -1.75 2.29 12.85
N GLY A 101 -1.81 1.39 11.90
CA GLY A 101 -2.88 0.41 11.75
C GLY A 101 -3.63 0.49 10.43
N GLU A 102 -3.68 -0.66 9.77
CA GLU A 102 -4.44 -0.89 8.55
C GLU A 102 -5.16 -2.23 8.63
N ALA A 103 -6.36 -2.28 8.07
CA ALA A 103 -7.07 -3.54 7.94
C ALA A 103 -6.65 -4.29 6.65
N HIS A 104 -6.74 -3.62 5.51
CA HIS A 104 -6.32 -4.11 4.20
C HIS A 104 -6.23 -2.88 3.25
N PRO A 105 -5.11 -2.18 3.22
CA PRO A 105 -4.99 -0.92 2.50
C PRO A 105 -4.94 -1.15 0.99
N LEU A 106 -5.94 -0.64 0.28
CA LEU A 106 -6.06 -0.76 -1.18
C LEU A 106 -4.83 -0.22 -1.91
N VAL A 107 -4.28 0.89 -1.42
CA VAL A 107 -3.14 1.56 -2.04
C VAL A 107 -1.90 0.67 -2.18
N ILE A 108 -1.71 -0.33 -1.33
CA ILE A 108 -0.62 -1.30 -1.47
C ILE A 108 -0.82 -2.19 -2.69
N MET A 109 -2.05 -2.69 -2.90
CA MET A 109 -2.37 -3.50 -4.07
C MET A 109 -2.35 -2.67 -5.36
N GLU A 110 -2.77 -1.41 -5.27
CA GLU A 110 -2.66 -0.42 -6.35
C GLU A 110 -1.19 -0.16 -6.72
N ALA A 111 -0.30 -0.07 -5.73
CA ALA A 111 1.14 0.05 -5.96
C ALA A 111 1.69 -1.17 -6.71
N PHE A 112 1.33 -2.39 -6.29
CA PHE A 112 1.76 -3.59 -7.01
C PHE A 112 1.24 -3.62 -8.45
N ALA A 113 -0.01 -3.22 -8.69
CA ALA A 113 -0.59 -3.14 -10.03
C ALA A 113 0.13 -2.12 -10.93
N ALA A 114 0.68 -1.05 -10.35
CA ALA A 114 1.51 -0.06 -11.04
C ALA A 114 2.99 -0.45 -11.14
N GLY A 115 3.39 -1.65 -10.65
CA GLY A 115 4.76 -2.14 -10.68
C GLY A 115 5.67 -1.56 -9.59
N LEU A 116 5.11 -1.06 -8.49
CA LEU A 116 5.86 -0.49 -7.37
C LEU A 116 5.99 -1.49 -6.22
N GLY A 117 7.20 -1.64 -5.67
CA GLY A 117 7.36 -2.23 -4.35
C GLY A 117 6.87 -1.29 -3.25
N VAL A 118 6.81 -1.80 -2.03
CA VAL A 118 6.24 -1.04 -0.91
C VAL A 118 7.12 -1.08 0.34
N VAL A 119 7.14 0.06 1.06
CA VAL A 119 7.70 0.16 2.42
C VAL A 119 6.54 0.44 3.37
N ILE A 120 6.28 -0.47 4.28
CA ILE A 120 5.10 -0.45 5.14
C ILE A 120 5.45 -0.60 6.61
N SER A 121 4.60 -0.10 7.50
CA SER A 121 4.71 -0.40 8.92
C SER A 121 4.33 -1.84 9.22
N GLU A 122 4.76 -2.39 10.35
CA GLU A 122 4.35 -3.74 10.77
C GLU A 122 2.82 -3.85 10.96
N PHE A 123 2.12 -2.74 11.19
CA PHE A 123 0.66 -2.70 11.32
C PHE A 123 -0.09 -2.66 9.97
N ALA A 124 0.62 -2.61 8.84
CA ALA A 124 0.04 -2.61 7.50
C ALA A 124 0.28 -3.94 6.73
N THR A 125 0.73 -4.99 7.42
CA THR A 125 1.13 -6.27 6.81
C THR A 125 -0.02 -7.25 6.57
N ALA A 126 -1.23 -6.94 7.00
CA ALA A 126 -2.37 -7.87 6.93
C ALA A 126 -2.64 -8.35 5.50
N ASN A 127 -2.74 -9.68 5.33
CA ASN A 127 -2.99 -10.36 4.05
C ASN A 127 -1.91 -10.18 2.97
N LEU A 128 -0.69 -9.78 3.36
CA LEU A 128 0.45 -9.67 2.45
C LEU A 128 1.47 -10.79 2.73
N ASP A 129 2.10 -11.29 1.67
CA ASP A 129 3.26 -12.17 1.77
C ASP A 129 4.53 -11.33 1.95
N VAL A 130 4.84 -11.02 3.22
CA VAL A 130 6.00 -10.19 3.59
C VAL A 130 7.37 -10.86 3.33
N SER A 131 7.40 -12.08 2.81
CA SER A 131 8.65 -12.72 2.36
C SER A 131 9.14 -12.19 1.01
N LYS A 132 8.31 -11.40 0.30
CA LYS A 132 8.68 -10.80 -0.98
C LYS A 132 9.66 -9.65 -0.79
N GLU A 133 10.77 -9.66 -1.51
CA GLU A 133 11.85 -8.67 -1.41
C GLU A 133 11.41 -7.23 -1.76
N PHE A 134 10.35 -7.08 -2.56
CA PHE A 134 9.75 -5.78 -2.88
C PHE A 134 8.76 -5.29 -1.79
N ILE A 135 8.60 -6.02 -0.67
CA ILE A 135 7.82 -5.61 0.50
C ILE A 135 8.79 -5.44 1.67
N THR A 136 9.06 -4.20 2.03
CA THR A 136 9.91 -3.88 3.18
C THR A 136 9.05 -3.48 4.36
N VAL A 137 9.21 -4.17 5.50
CA VAL A 137 8.46 -3.90 6.73
C VAL A 137 9.33 -3.10 7.70
N ILE A 138 8.85 -1.94 8.14
CA ILE A 138 9.48 -1.12 9.17
C ILE A 138 8.93 -1.54 10.54
N PRO A 139 9.78 -2.03 11.47
CA PRO A 139 9.37 -2.35 12.82
C PRO A 139 8.94 -1.08 13.58
N GLU A 140 7.92 -1.20 14.46
CA GLU A 140 7.38 -0.03 15.17
C GLU A 140 8.42 0.66 16.05
N ASN A 141 9.33 -0.10 16.65
CA ASN A 141 10.43 0.48 17.43
C ASN A 141 11.47 1.26 16.61
N LYS A 142 11.39 1.22 15.27
CA LYS A 142 12.23 1.94 14.32
C LYS A 142 11.52 3.05 13.56
N ILE A 143 10.22 3.21 13.79
CA ILE A 143 9.40 4.17 13.00
C ILE A 143 9.86 5.62 13.17
N HIS A 144 10.43 5.97 14.31
CA HIS A 144 10.93 7.32 14.61
C HIS A 144 12.43 7.53 14.24
N ASP A 145 13.11 6.49 13.82
CA ASP A 145 14.48 6.55 13.30
C ASP A 145 14.43 6.93 11.80
N ILE A 146 14.28 8.22 11.52
CA ILE A 146 14.05 8.74 10.16
C ILE A 146 15.16 8.32 9.21
N LYS A 147 16.40 8.30 9.68
CA LYS A 147 17.54 7.87 8.85
C LYS A 147 17.43 6.39 8.46
N PHE A 148 17.09 5.54 9.41
CA PHE A 148 16.84 4.12 9.12
C PHE A 148 15.69 3.95 8.12
N VAL A 149 14.56 4.67 8.33
CA VAL A 149 13.40 4.60 7.43
C VAL A 149 13.79 5.04 6.02
N GLU A 150 14.52 6.15 5.88
CA GLU A 150 15.00 6.64 4.57
C GLU A 150 15.89 5.59 3.87
N GLU A 151 16.83 4.98 4.59
CA GLU A 151 17.69 3.91 4.05
C GLU A 151 16.86 2.72 3.54
N GLN A 152 15.80 2.31 4.27
CA GLN A 152 14.93 1.23 3.83
C GLN A 152 14.09 1.62 2.60
N ILE A 153 13.61 2.86 2.54
CA ILE A 153 12.89 3.40 1.38
C ILE A 153 13.78 3.35 0.13
N ILE A 154 15.03 3.79 0.23
CA ILE A 154 15.98 3.78 -0.89
C ILE A 154 16.25 2.35 -1.35
N LYS A 155 16.56 1.43 -0.44
CA LYS A 155 16.84 0.02 -0.77
C LYS A 155 15.66 -0.64 -1.48
N ASN A 156 14.45 -0.45 -0.95
CA ASN A 156 13.23 -1.01 -1.55
C ASN A 156 12.99 -0.42 -2.94
N ARG A 157 13.20 0.88 -3.11
CA ARG A 157 13.05 1.57 -4.39
C ARG A 157 14.01 1.03 -5.46
N ASP A 158 15.29 0.88 -5.11
CA ASP A 158 16.31 0.36 -6.02
C ASP A 158 15.99 -1.08 -6.44
N PHE A 159 15.51 -1.91 -5.51
CA PHE A 159 15.05 -3.26 -5.82
C PHE A 159 13.82 -3.21 -6.74
N SER A 160 12.83 -2.38 -6.42
CA SER A 160 11.56 -2.29 -7.13
C SER A 160 11.72 -1.88 -8.59
N ILE A 161 12.56 -0.87 -8.86
CA ILE A 161 12.83 -0.40 -10.22
C ILE A 161 13.36 -1.53 -11.12
N ASN A 162 14.20 -2.42 -10.59
CA ASN A 162 14.79 -3.53 -11.34
C ASN A 162 13.85 -4.75 -11.43
N ASN A 163 12.72 -4.75 -10.73
CA ASN A 163 11.85 -5.93 -10.62
C ASN A 163 10.36 -5.62 -10.93
N ARG A 164 10.07 -4.54 -11.64
CA ARG A 164 8.70 -4.05 -11.89
C ARG A 164 7.76 -5.09 -12.48
N HIS A 165 8.22 -5.88 -13.46
CA HIS A 165 7.42 -6.96 -14.07
C HIS A 165 7.03 -8.04 -13.05
N ALA A 166 7.97 -8.47 -12.21
CA ALA A 166 7.70 -9.47 -11.18
C ALA A 166 6.68 -8.95 -10.14
N ILE A 167 6.70 -7.64 -9.84
CA ILE A 167 5.73 -7.00 -8.95
C ILE A 167 4.34 -6.97 -9.59
N ILE A 168 4.23 -6.63 -10.88
CA ILE A 168 2.97 -6.69 -11.63
C ILE A 168 2.42 -8.11 -11.67
N ASP A 169 3.25 -9.10 -11.96
CA ASP A 169 2.82 -10.50 -11.96
C ASP A 169 2.28 -10.92 -10.58
N TYR A 170 2.94 -10.48 -9.52
CA TYR A 170 2.45 -10.69 -8.15
C TYR A 170 1.10 -10.01 -7.90
N SER A 171 0.86 -8.84 -8.49
CA SER A 171 -0.39 -8.08 -8.30
C SER A 171 -1.64 -8.81 -8.82
N ARG A 172 -1.50 -9.68 -9.81
CA ARG A 172 -2.62 -10.38 -10.47
C ARG A 172 -3.48 -11.20 -9.51
N GLN A 173 -2.90 -11.68 -8.41
CA GLN A 173 -3.67 -12.40 -7.39
C GLN A 173 -4.70 -11.50 -6.67
N PHE A 174 -4.48 -10.19 -6.67
CA PHE A 174 -5.37 -9.19 -6.07
C PHE A 174 -6.39 -8.62 -7.06
N ASP A 175 -6.37 -9.05 -8.32
CA ASP A 175 -7.40 -8.67 -9.27
C ASP A 175 -8.78 -9.12 -8.79
N TRP A 176 -9.79 -8.26 -8.97
CA TRP A 176 -11.15 -8.53 -8.51
C TRP A 176 -11.70 -9.87 -9.01
N VAL A 177 -11.40 -10.27 -10.26
CA VAL A 177 -11.85 -11.56 -10.79
C VAL A 177 -11.26 -12.71 -9.97
N ASN A 178 -9.96 -12.68 -9.68
CA ASN A 178 -9.30 -13.70 -8.87
C ASN A 178 -9.79 -13.70 -7.42
N VAL A 179 -9.96 -12.51 -6.83
CA VAL A 179 -10.45 -12.36 -5.45
C VAL A 179 -11.87 -12.91 -5.32
N ILE A 180 -12.76 -12.59 -6.25
CA ILE A 180 -14.15 -13.09 -6.25
C ILE A 180 -14.15 -14.60 -6.38
N GLN A 181 -13.43 -15.16 -7.34
CA GLN A 181 -13.39 -16.60 -7.59
C GLN A 181 -12.82 -17.40 -6.40
N LYS A 182 -11.77 -16.91 -5.78
CA LYS A 182 -11.05 -17.64 -4.72
C LYS A 182 -11.66 -17.47 -3.33
N HIS A 183 -12.29 -16.34 -3.05
CA HIS A 183 -12.71 -15.99 -1.69
C HIS A 183 -14.22 -15.77 -1.56
N TYR A 184 -14.84 -15.01 -2.48
CA TYR A 184 -16.26 -14.67 -2.34
C TYR A 184 -17.17 -15.82 -2.78
N LEU A 185 -16.95 -16.42 -3.94
CA LEU A 185 -17.80 -17.51 -4.43
C LEU A 185 -17.81 -18.72 -3.50
N PRO A 186 -16.65 -19.22 -2.97
CA PRO A 186 -16.67 -20.32 -2.01
C PRO A 186 -17.37 -19.95 -0.68
N ALA A 187 -17.23 -18.70 -0.21
CA ALA A 187 -17.93 -18.26 0.99
C ALA A 187 -19.46 -18.23 0.79
N ILE A 188 -19.93 -17.72 -0.35
CA ILE A 188 -21.35 -17.70 -0.70
C ILE A 188 -21.91 -19.13 -0.82
N GLN A 189 -21.21 -20.03 -1.51
CA GLN A 189 -21.63 -21.43 -1.65
C GLN A 189 -21.82 -22.14 -0.30
N LYS A 190 -20.95 -21.88 0.68
CA LYS A 190 -21.09 -22.43 2.03
C LYS A 190 -22.30 -21.88 2.80
N VAL A 191 -22.79 -20.70 2.48
CA VAL A 191 -23.93 -20.10 3.17
C VAL A 191 -25.26 -20.64 2.61
N ILE A 192 -25.29 -21.01 1.33
CA ILE A 192 -26.52 -21.50 0.65
C ILE A 192 -26.63 -23.01 0.58
N SER A 193 -25.58 -23.75 0.94
CA SER A 193 -25.59 -25.22 1.10
C SER A 193 -26.04 -25.63 2.51
#